data_d47a7f9722ca472492cf44a60c70ad89
#
_entry.id   d47a7f9722ca472492cf44a60c70ad89
#
_cell.length_a   1.000
_cell.length_b   1.000
_cell.length_c   1.000
_cell.angle_alpha   90.00
_cell.angle_beta   90.00
_cell.angle_gamma   90.00
#
_symmetry.space_group_name_H-M   'P 1'
#
loop_
_entity.id
_entity.type
_entity.pdbx_description
1 polymer ?
#
loop_
_entity_poly.entity_id
_entity_poly.type
_entity_poly.pdbx_seq_one_letter_code
_entity_poly.pdbx_strand_id
1 'polypeptide(L)'
;MKITKVEVFRLPTANSKQNSPIGCRIHTDVGICGDGEAGMAYGVGGSGAFGMVCDLAELIIGMDPLRTEFIWETMYKRTFWGQNGGPVVFSGIAAIDVALWDIKGKMAGMPLYQLFGGKCRPAVPCYTHAEGASADIVVERVAALRELGYRNIRVQAGGYGGGKGAQIHKPENPPKGAYFDTKAYM
;
A
#
# COMPACT_ATOMS: atom_id res chain seq x y z
N MET A 1 0.10 -24.57 -16.09
CA MET A 1 -0.18 -24.21 -14.69
C MET A 1 -1.43 -23.36 -14.65
N LYS A 2 -2.28 -23.56 -13.64
CA LYS A 2 -3.54 -22.81 -13.53
C LYS A 2 -3.73 -22.29 -12.11
N ILE A 3 -4.31 -21.11 -11.99
CA ILE A 3 -4.78 -20.57 -10.72
C ILE A 3 -6.00 -21.38 -10.28
N THR A 4 -5.93 -21.96 -9.10
CA THR A 4 -7.01 -22.79 -8.54
C THR A 4 -7.84 -22.07 -7.48
N LYS A 5 -7.22 -21.14 -6.74
CA LYS A 5 -7.83 -20.39 -5.65
C LYS A 5 -7.08 -19.11 -5.40
N VAL A 6 -7.78 -18.06 -4.99
CA VAL A 6 -7.20 -16.86 -4.38
C VAL A 6 -7.80 -16.72 -2.98
N GLU A 7 -6.93 -16.75 -1.98
CA GLU A 7 -7.30 -16.46 -0.59
C GLU A 7 -7.07 -14.99 -0.31
N VAL A 8 -8.07 -14.32 0.25
CA VAL A 8 -7.98 -12.92 0.66
C VAL A 8 -8.15 -12.86 2.18
N PHE A 9 -7.23 -12.19 2.86
CA PHE A 9 -7.22 -12.17 4.32
C PHE A 9 -6.74 -10.84 4.87
N ARG A 10 -7.12 -10.55 6.12
CA ARG A 10 -6.61 -9.41 6.86
C ARG A 10 -5.40 -9.83 7.68
N LEU A 11 -4.33 -9.08 7.57
CA LEU A 11 -3.15 -9.29 8.41
C LEU A 11 -3.39 -8.66 9.78
N PRO A 12 -3.09 -9.38 10.88
CA PRO A 12 -3.20 -8.81 12.22
C PRO A 12 -2.15 -7.72 12.43
N THR A 13 -2.58 -6.60 13.00
CA THR A 13 -1.70 -5.51 13.40
C THR A 13 -1.97 -5.09 14.83
N ALA A 14 -0.98 -4.50 15.50
CA ALA A 14 -1.13 -3.99 16.86
C ALA A 14 -2.20 -2.89 16.96
N ASN A 15 -2.50 -2.20 15.86
CA ASN A 15 -3.54 -1.18 15.78
C ASN A 15 -4.46 -1.43 14.58
N SER A 16 -5.30 -2.45 14.68
CA SER A 16 -6.22 -2.90 13.63
C SER A 16 -7.27 -1.85 13.23
N LYS A 17 -7.55 -0.86 14.09
CA LYS A 17 -8.47 0.25 13.76
C LYS A 17 -7.85 1.26 12.82
N GLN A 18 -6.54 1.42 12.87
CA GLN A 18 -5.81 2.42 12.09
C GLN A 18 -5.05 1.79 10.92
N ASN A 19 -4.71 0.51 11.03
CA ASN A 19 -3.94 -0.18 10.01
C ASN A 19 -4.47 -1.60 9.83
N SER A 20 -4.99 -1.91 8.67
CA SER A 20 -5.61 -3.19 8.33
C SER A 20 -5.09 -3.67 6.96
N PRO A 21 -3.86 -4.18 6.89
CA PRO A 21 -3.31 -4.69 5.64
C PRO A 21 -4.15 -5.85 5.10
N ILE A 22 -4.33 -5.87 3.80
CA ILE A 22 -5.07 -6.91 3.08
C ILE A 22 -4.07 -7.72 2.28
N GLY A 23 -3.88 -8.96 2.68
CA GLY A 23 -3.08 -9.93 1.93
C GLY A 23 -3.92 -10.73 0.97
N CYS A 24 -3.29 -11.22 -0.08
CA CYS A 24 -3.85 -12.28 -0.92
C CYS A 24 -2.81 -13.36 -1.17
N ARG A 25 -3.29 -14.60 -1.29
CA ARG A 25 -2.46 -15.75 -1.70
C ARG A 25 -3.11 -16.43 -2.90
N ILE A 26 -2.36 -16.53 -3.98
CA ILE A 26 -2.75 -17.26 -5.18
C ILE A 26 -2.21 -18.68 -5.10
N HIS A 27 -3.10 -19.66 -5.22
CA HIS A 27 -2.76 -21.08 -5.29
C HIS A 27 -2.79 -21.57 -6.73
N THR A 28 -1.91 -22.53 -7.05
CA THR A 28 -1.85 -23.14 -8.36
C THR A 28 -2.07 -24.66 -8.29
N ASP A 29 -2.43 -25.26 -9.41
CA ASP A 29 -2.58 -26.71 -9.57
C ASP A 29 -1.28 -27.51 -9.44
N VAL A 30 -0.13 -26.84 -9.42
CA VAL A 30 1.19 -27.45 -9.20
C VAL A 30 1.75 -27.25 -7.79
N GLY A 31 0.93 -26.70 -6.87
CA GLY A 31 1.29 -26.51 -5.47
C GLY A 31 2.15 -25.27 -5.16
N ILE A 32 2.55 -24.51 -6.17
CA ILE A 32 3.26 -23.23 -5.96
C ILE A 32 2.23 -22.16 -5.64
N CYS A 33 2.51 -21.38 -4.59
CA CYS A 33 1.68 -20.25 -4.19
C CYS A 33 2.47 -18.94 -4.28
N GLY A 34 1.79 -17.84 -4.54
CA GLY A 34 2.35 -16.50 -4.48
C GLY A 34 1.56 -15.59 -3.55
N ASP A 35 2.26 -14.70 -2.89
CA ASP A 35 1.71 -13.77 -1.90
C ASP A 35 1.82 -12.33 -2.38
N GLY A 36 0.76 -11.55 -2.10
CA GLY A 36 0.71 -10.12 -2.40
C GLY A 36 -0.07 -9.36 -1.34
N GLU A 37 0.01 -8.04 -1.38
CA GLU A 37 -0.65 -7.15 -0.43
C GLU A 37 -1.25 -5.94 -1.14
N ALA A 38 -2.47 -5.57 -0.75
CA ALA A 38 -3.13 -4.36 -1.23
C ALA A 38 -2.63 -3.13 -0.46
N GLY A 39 -2.25 -2.08 -1.20
CA GLY A 39 -1.62 -0.88 -0.63
C GLY A 39 -2.50 0.02 0.23
N MET A 40 -3.78 -0.29 0.41
CA MET A 40 -4.74 0.52 1.19
C MET A 40 -4.88 0.03 2.64
N ALA A 41 -3.77 -0.06 3.35
CA ALA A 41 -3.76 -0.57 4.73
C ALA A 41 -4.11 0.49 5.77
N TYR A 42 -3.82 1.76 5.53
CA TYR A 42 -3.93 2.83 6.51
C TYR A 42 -5.30 3.53 6.47
N GLY A 43 -5.87 3.77 7.65
CA GLY A 43 -7.13 4.49 7.81
C GLY A 43 -8.35 3.68 7.38
N VAL A 44 -9.34 4.37 6.81
CA VAL A 44 -10.55 3.76 6.26
C VAL A 44 -10.32 3.39 4.78
N GLY A 45 -10.87 2.26 4.35
CA GLY A 45 -10.73 1.79 2.95
C GLY A 45 -10.31 0.34 2.83
N GLY A 46 -9.75 -0.26 3.88
CA GLY A 46 -9.33 -1.66 3.88
C GLY A 46 -10.46 -2.65 3.52
N SER A 47 -11.70 -2.38 3.92
CA SER A 47 -12.84 -3.21 3.50
C SER A 47 -13.13 -3.10 2.01
N GLY A 48 -12.98 -1.90 1.44
CA GLY A 48 -13.08 -1.70 -0.01
C GLY A 48 -11.99 -2.44 -0.78
N ALA A 49 -10.75 -2.35 -0.30
CA ALA A 49 -9.63 -3.09 -0.88
C ALA A 49 -9.83 -4.62 -0.78
N PHE A 50 -10.29 -5.11 0.38
CA PHE A 50 -10.60 -6.53 0.56
C PHE A 50 -11.65 -7.02 -0.45
N GLY A 51 -12.79 -6.31 -0.56
CA GLY A 51 -13.84 -6.64 -1.52
C GLY A 51 -13.34 -6.60 -2.96
N MET A 52 -12.53 -5.58 -3.30
CA MET A 52 -11.96 -5.46 -4.64
C MET A 52 -11.03 -6.64 -5.00
N VAL A 53 -10.18 -7.08 -4.08
CA VAL A 53 -9.35 -8.28 -4.34
C VAL A 53 -10.21 -9.52 -4.53
N CYS A 54 -11.30 -9.68 -3.75
CA CYS A 54 -12.25 -10.78 -3.94
C CYS A 54 -12.93 -10.74 -5.33
N ASP A 55 -13.42 -9.58 -5.75
CA ASP A 55 -14.07 -9.43 -7.06
C ASP A 55 -13.10 -9.71 -8.22
N LEU A 56 -11.86 -9.20 -8.12
CA LEU A 56 -10.83 -9.46 -9.13
C LEU A 56 -10.38 -10.92 -9.16
N ALA A 57 -10.36 -11.58 -8.01
CA ALA A 57 -9.99 -13.00 -7.89
C ALA A 57 -10.88 -13.91 -8.76
N GLU A 58 -12.19 -13.64 -8.81
CA GLU A 58 -13.14 -14.40 -9.64
C GLU A 58 -12.79 -14.36 -11.13
N LEU A 59 -12.20 -13.26 -11.60
CA LEU A 59 -11.84 -13.08 -13.01
C LEU A 59 -10.65 -13.92 -13.45
N ILE A 60 -9.80 -14.33 -12.53
CA ILE A 60 -8.50 -14.93 -12.84
C ILE A 60 -8.41 -16.43 -12.55
N ILE A 61 -9.43 -17.02 -11.90
CA ILE A 61 -9.47 -18.46 -11.67
C ILE A 61 -9.39 -19.23 -12.99
N GLY A 62 -8.54 -20.26 -13.04
CA GLY A 62 -8.29 -21.08 -14.21
C GLY A 62 -7.27 -20.50 -15.21
N MET A 63 -6.85 -19.23 -15.04
CA MET A 63 -5.81 -18.63 -15.87
C MET A 63 -4.41 -19.17 -15.55
N ASP A 64 -3.51 -19.05 -16.51
CA ASP A 64 -2.08 -19.33 -16.30
C ASP A 64 -1.42 -18.15 -15.59
N PRO A 65 -0.92 -18.31 -14.33
CA PRO A 65 -0.34 -17.23 -13.56
C PRO A 65 0.97 -16.68 -14.16
N LEU A 66 1.60 -17.36 -15.09
CA LEU A 66 2.79 -16.84 -15.75
C LEU A 66 2.47 -15.75 -16.80
N ARG A 67 1.20 -15.63 -17.21
CA ARG A 67 0.74 -14.59 -18.12
C ARG A 67 0.37 -13.31 -17.37
N THR A 68 1.30 -12.77 -16.61
CA THR A 68 1.09 -11.62 -15.70
C THR A 68 0.44 -10.44 -16.40
N GLU A 69 0.97 -10.03 -17.58
CA GLU A 69 0.44 -8.89 -18.34
C GLU A 69 -1.00 -9.14 -18.84
N PHE A 70 -1.28 -10.35 -19.30
CA PHE A 70 -2.64 -10.70 -19.74
C PHE A 70 -3.63 -10.66 -18.58
N ILE A 71 -3.23 -11.14 -17.41
CA ILE A 71 -4.06 -11.10 -16.19
C ILE A 71 -4.26 -9.64 -15.75
N TRP A 72 -3.20 -8.85 -15.74
CA TRP A 72 -3.29 -7.43 -15.40
C TRP A 72 -4.26 -6.68 -16.33
N GLU A 73 -4.11 -6.87 -17.65
CA GLU A 73 -5.03 -6.28 -18.61
C GLU A 73 -6.47 -6.77 -18.45
N THR A 74 -6.66 -8.04 -18.10
CA THR A 74 -7.98 -8.61 -17.85
C THR A 74 -8.64 -7.91 -16.66
N MET A 75 -7.94 -7.76 -15.54
CA MET A 75 -8.43 -7.06 -14.36
C MET A 75 -8.72 -5.59 -14.66
N TYR A 76 -7.86 -4.92 -15.42
CA TYR A 76 -8.04 -3.53 -15.79
C TYR A 76 -9.18 -3.29 -16.77
N LYS A 77 -9.28 -4.08 -17.84
CA LYS A 77 -10.21 -3.88 -18.95
C LYS A 77 -11.60 -4.48 -18.70
N ARG A 78 -11.69 -5.58 -17.97
CA ARG A 78 -12.98 -6.27 -17.72
C ARG A 78 -13.75 -5.73 -16.53
N THR A 79 -13.11 -4.97 -15.67
CA THR A 79 -13.81 -4.24 -14.61
C THR A 79 -14.27 -2.89 -15.17
N PHE A 80 -15.57 -2.62 -15.14
CA PHE A 80 -16.11 -1.34 -15.64
C PHE A 80 -15.41 -0.13 -14.97
N TRP A 81 -15.18 -0.22 -13.67
CA TRP A 81 -14.54 0.83 -12.88
C TRP A 81 -13.01 0.86 -12.97
N GLY A 82 -12.39 -0.23 -13.44
CA GLY A 82 -10.92 -0.35 -13.53
C GLY A 82 -10.29 0.68 -14.46
N GLN A 83 -10.92 0.96 -15.59
CA GLN A 83 -10.38 1.89 -16.58
C GLN A 83 -10.36 3.34 -16.12
N ASN A 84 -11.18 3.70 -15.14
CA ASN A 84 -11.14 5.03 -14.52
C ASN A 84 -10.12 5.11 -13.38
N GLY A 85 -9.55 3.99 -12.98
CA GLY A 85 -8.54 3.90 -11.93
C GLY A 85 -9.09 4.09 -10.52
N GLY A 86 -8.27 4.69 -9.69
CA GLY A 86 -8.57 4.94 -8.29
C GLY A 86 -7.86 3.97 -7.35
N PRO A 87 -7.63 4.39 -6.10
CA PRO A 87 -6.77 3.65 -5.17
C PRO A 87 -7.32 2.28 -4.80
N VAL A 88 -8.64 2.11 -4.73
CA VAL A 88 -9.27 0.82 -4.38
C VAL A 88 -9.02 -0.22 -5.46
N VAL A 89 -9.30 0.11 -6.72
CA VAL A 89 -9.13 -0.82 -7.84
C VAL A 89 -7.66 -1.16 -8.05
N PHE A 90 -6.79 -0.15 -8.09
CA PHE A 90 -5.36 -0.39 -8.30
C PHE A 90 -4.69 -1.08 -7.12
N SER A 91 -5.15 -0.90 -5.88
CA SER A 91 -4.63 -1.68 -4.76
C SER A 91 -4.97 -3.17 -4.88
N GLY A 92 -6.17 -3.47 -5.37
CA GLY A 92 -6.58 -4.85 -5.66
C GLY A 92 -5.76 -5.48 -6.79
N ILE A 93 -5.62 -4.78 -7.91
CA ILE A 93 -4.80 -5.22 -9.04
C ILE A 93 -3.34 -5.43 -8.60
N ALA A 94 -2.77 -4.49 -7.85
CA ALA A 94 -1.39 -4.59 -7.36
C ALA A 94 -1.18 -5.78 -6.43
N ALA A 95 -2.13 -6.08 -5.54
CA ALA A 95 -2.04 -7.25 -4.67
C ALA A 95 -1.92 -8.56 -5.46
N ILE A 96 -2.77 -8.72 -6.48
CA ILE A 96 -2.76 -9.90 -7.36
C ILE A 96 -1.49 -9.92 -8.21
N ASP A 97 -1.10 -8.78 -8.79
CA ASP A 97 0.09 -8.69 -9.64
C ASP A 97 1.38 -9.06 -8.88
N VAL A 98 1.55 -8.55 -7.65
CA VAL A 98 2.67 -8.92 -6.77
C VAL A 98 2.68 -10.43 -6.50
N ALA A 99 1.51 -11.04 -6.21
CA ALA A 99 1.40 -12.47 -6.00
C ALA A 99 1.76 -13.29 -7.25
N LEU A 100 1.38 -12.83 -8.45
CA LEU A 100 1.76 -13.48 -9.71
C LEU A 100 3.27 -13.41 -9.97
N TRP A 101 3.87 -12.25 -9.69
CA TRP A 101 5.33 -12.11 -9.79
C TRP A 101 6.07 -12.98 -8.77
N ASP A 102 5.54 -13.14 -7.54
CA ASP A 102 6.10 -14.06 -6.55
C ASP A 102 6.06 -15.52 -7.04
N ILE A 103 4.95 -15.96 -7.67
CA ILE A 103 4.89 -17.27 -8.36
C ILE A 103 5.98 -17.38 -9.42
N LYS A 104 6.14 -16.34 -10.26
CA LYS A 104 7.12 -16.33 -11.34
C LYS A 104 8.56 -16.46 -10.81
N GLY A 105 8.88 -15.73 -9.72
CA GLY A 105 10.17 -15.84 -9.04
C GLY A 105 10.42 -17.24 -8.48
N LYS A 106 9.42 -17.83 -7.81
CA LYS A 106 9.49 -19.19 -7.27
C LYS A 106 9.66 -20.24 -8.37
N MET A 107 8.95 -20.10 -9.49
CA MET A 107 9.11 -20.97 -10.66
C MET A 107 10.49 -20.87 -11.28
N ALA A 108 11.04 -19.67 -11.36
CA ALA A 108 12.39 -19.44 -11.91
C ALA A 108 13.52 -19.84 -10.93
N GLY A 109 13.18 -20.14 -9.66
CA GLY A 109 14.16 -20.43 -8.62
C GLY A 109 15.07 -19.25 -8.28
N MET A 110 14.59 -18.01 -8.51
CA MET A 110 15.40 -16.81 -8.29
C MET A 110 14.57 -15.65 -7.68
N PRO A 111 15.22 -14.75 -6.94
CA PRO A 111 14.54 -13.57 -6.40
C PRO A 111 14.17 -12.59 -7.52
N LEU A 112 13.07 -11.85 -7.32
CA LEU A 112 12.52 -10.95 -8.34
C LEU A 112 13.50 -9.89 -8.83
N TYR A 113 14.35 -9.35 -7.95
CA TYR A 113 15.35 -8.37 -8.39
C TYR A 113 16.28 -8.92 -9.47
N GLN A 114 16.53 -10.23 -9.45
CA GLN A 114 17.35 -10.89 -10.48
C GLN A 114 16.59 -10.99 -11.81
N LEU A 115 15.28 -11.28 -11.75
CA LEU A 115 14.42 -11.29 -12.94
C LEU A 115 14.28 -9.89 -13.56
N PHE A 116 14.37 -8.83 -12.75
CA PHE A 116 14.25 -7.45 -13.19
C PHE A 116 15.60 -6.80 -13.63
N GLY A 117 16.64 -7.58 -13.83
CA GLY A 117 17.91 -7.08 -14.35
C GLY A 117 19.06 -7.03 -13.35
N GLY A 118 18.87 -7.55 -12.15
CA GLY A 118 19.92 -7.69 -11.14
C GLY A 118 19.98 -6.57 -10.12
N LYS A 119 20.89 -6.74 -9.18
CA LYS A 119 21.06 -5.87 -8.04
C LYS A 119 21.89 -4.64 -8.39
N CYS A 120 21.29 -3.46 -8.41
CA CYS A 120 21.97 -2.21 -8.72
C CYS A 120 22.59 -1.49 -7.50
N ARG A 121 22.24 -1.91 -6.28
CA ARG A 121 22.77 -1.33 -5.03
C ARG A 121 22.67 -2.33 -3.88
N PRO A 122 23.59 -2.28 -2.89
CA PRO A 122 23.60 -3.22 -1.76
C PRO A 122 22.48 -2.99 -0.77
N ALA A 123 21.97 -1.77 -0.65
CA ALA A 123 20.93 -1.38 0.30
C ALA A 123 20.05 -0.27 -0.25
N VAL A 124 18.85 -0.15 0.28
CA VAL A 124 17.90 0.93 -0.02
C VAL A 124 17.95 1.93 1.14
N PRO A 125 18.19 3.23 0.86
CA PRO A 125 18.07 4.26 1.90
C PRO A 125 16.65 4.30 2.45
N CYS A 126 16.54 4.24 3.77
CA CYS A 126 15.28 4.36 4.46
C CYS A 126 15.05 5.80 4.94
N TYR A 127 13.79 6.16 5.07
CA TYR A 127 13.38 7.36 5.79
C TYR A 127 12.45 6.99 6.95
N THR A 128 12.32 7.90 7.89
CA THR A 128 11.38 7.75 9.01
C THR A 128 10.64 9.05 9.26
N HIS A 129 9.64 9.01 10.13
CA HIS A 129 8.84 10.17 10.48
C HIS A 129 9.21 10.69 11.88
N ALA A 130 9.35 12.00 12.00
CA ALA A 130 9.39 12.71 13.26
C ALA A 130 8.07 13.48 13.41
N GLU A 131 7.22 13.01 14.30
CA GLU A 131 5.90 13.57 14.56
C GLU A 131 5.87 14.22 15.94
N GLY A 132 5.12 15.29 16.12
CA GLY A 132 4.93 15.93 17.40
C GLY A 132 3.81 16.96 17.40
N ALA A 133 3.25 17.23 18.60
CA ALA A 133 2.20 18.22 18.77
C ALA A 133 2.69 19.67 18.55
N SER A 134 4.01 19.90 18.72
CA SER A 134 4.65 21.20 18.52
C SER A 134 5.96 21.03 17.72
N ALA A 135 6.46 22.14 17.19
CA ALA A 135 7.73 22.18 16.47
C ALA A 135 8.91 21.72 17.34
N ASP A 136 8.94 22.11 18.61
CA ASP A 136 10.02 21.76 19.54
C ASP A 136 10.11 20.24 19.72
N ILE A 137 8.98 19.57 19.94
CA ILE A 137 8.92 18.10 20.04
C ILE A 137 9.40 17.44 18.76
N VAL A 138 9.04 18.00 17.61
CA VAL A 138 9.50 17.46 16.32
C VAL A 138 11.02 17.63 16.17
N VAL A 139 11.58 18.77 16.57
CA VAL A 139 13.04 19.01 16.52
C VAL A 139 13.79 18.02 17.41
N GLU A 140 13.33 17.80 18.65
CA GLU A 140 13.93 16.81 19.56
C GLU A 140 13.89 15.40 18.96
N ARG A 141 12.76 15.00 18.37
CA ARG A 141 12.65 13.69 17.69
C ARG A 141 13.55 13.57 16.48
N VAL A 142 13.70 14.64 15.69
CA VAL A 142 14.65 14.65 14.56
C VAL A 142 16.08 14.44 15.07
N ALA A 143 16.48 15.11 16.16
CA ALA A 143 17.80 14.93 16.75
C ALA A 143 18.03 13.46 17.17
N ALA A 144 17.10 12.87 17.92
CA ALA A 144 17.19 11.48 18.34
C ALA A 144 17.23 10.48 17.15
N LEU A 145 16.44 10.72 16.10
CA LEU A 145 16.45 9.87 14.91
C LEU A 145 17.76 10.00 14.12
N ARG A 146 18.37 11.17 14.10
CA ARG A 146 19.71 11.36 13.49
C ARG A 146 20.80 10.61 14.26
N GLU A 147 20.74 10.56 15.58
CA GLU A 147 21.65 9.77 16.40
C GLU A 147 21.52 8.27 16.11
N LEU A 148 20.29 7.79 15.79
CA LEU A 148 20.06 6.42 15.32
C LEU A 148 20.56 6.16 13.89
N GLY A 149 21.08 7.18 13.19
CA GLY A 149 21.65 7.04 11.85
C GLY A 149 20.71 7.35 10.69
N TYR A 150 19.47 7.76 10.93
CA TYR A 150 18.57 8.17 9.86
C TYR A 150 19.05 9.47 9.21
N ARG A 151 19.25 9.46 7.89
CA ARG A 151 19.65 10.64 7.11
C ARG A 151 18.47 11.39 6.51
N ASN A 152 17.39 10.65 6.18
CA ASN A 152 16.17 11.19 5.61
C ASN A 152 15.05 11.09 6.65
N ILE A 153 14.57 12.24 7.11
CA ILE A 153 13.53 12.31 8.15
C ILE A 153 12.43 13.21 7.64
N ARG A 154 11.22 12.67 7.57
CA ARG A 154 10.01 13.43 7.26
C ARG A 154 9.48 14.03 8.54
N VAL A 155 9.37 15.35 8.57
CA VAL A 155 8.82 16.07 9.72
C VAL A 155 7.31 16.30 9.55
N GLN A 156 6.57 16.11 10.65
CA GLN A 156 5.12 16.31 10.69
C GLN A 156 4.76 17.00 12.02
N ALA A 157 4.57 18.30 11.96
CA ALA A 157 4.02 19.03 13.10
C ALA A 157 2.50 18.91 13.07
N GLY A 158 1.90 18.45 14.17
CA GLY A 158 0.45 18.37 14.33
C GLY A 158 -0.24 17.14 13.74
N GLY A 159 0.47 16.18 13.17
CA GLY A 159 -0.07 14.91 12.67
C GLY A 159 -0.67 14.97 11.27
N TYR A 160 -1.07 13.80 10.77
CA TYR A 160 -1.59 13.60 9.42
C TYR A 160 -3.00 14.20 9.27
N GLY A 161 -3.21 15.01 8.23
CA GLY A 161 -4.55 15.50 7.86
C GLY A 161 -5.18 16.47 8.86
N GLY A 162 -4.38 17.17 9.66
CA GLY A 162 -4.91 18.10 10.67
C GLY A 162 -5.53 17.41 11.88
N GLY A 163 -5.06 16.18 12.21
CA GLY A 163 -5.53 15.43 13.39
C GLY A 163 -5.30 16.16 14.70
N LYS A 164 -5.81 15.59 15.79
CA LYS A 164 -5.68 16.14 17.15
C LYS A 164 -4.21 16.34 17.50
N GLY A 165 -3.74 17.56 17.45
CA GLY A 165 -2.34 17.93 17.68
C GLY A 165 -1.78 18.93 16.66
N ALA A 166 -2.39 19.06 15.49
CA ALA A 166 -2.17 20.22 14.66
C ALA A 166 -2.74 21.43 15.36
N GLN A 167 -1.90 22.33 15.84
CA GLN A 167 -2.33 23.67 16.17
C GLN A 167 -2.58 24.44 14.88
N ILE A 168 -3.55 23.96 14.10
CA ILE A 168 -4.11 24.77 13.03
C ILE A 168 -4.96 25.79 13.74
N HIS A 169 -4.54 27.03 13.72
CA HIS A 169 -5.42 28.13 14.12
C HIS A 169 -6.63 28.10 13.21
N LYS A 170 -7.73 27.51 13.69
CA LYS A 170 -9.01 27.76 13.06
C LYS A 170 -9.26 29.26 13.12
N PRO A 171 -9.49 29.94 12.01
CA PRO A 171 -9.93 31.33 12.08
C PRO A 171 -11.19 31.38 12.97
N GLU A 172 -11.31 32.39 13.82
CA GLU A 172 -12.43 32.55 14.76
C GLU A 172 -13.78 32.53 14.03
N ASN A 173 -13.82 32.99 12.78
CA ASN A 173 -15.00 32.97 11.91
C ASN A 173 -14.65 32.46 10.52
N PRO A 174 -14.53 31.13 10.30
CA PRO A 174 -14.27 30.61 8.97
C PRO A 174 -15.47 30.90 8.05
N PRO A 175 -15.24 31.30 6.80
CA PRO A 175 -16.31 31.43 5.81
C PRO A 175 -17.11 30.12 5.72
N LYS A 176 -18.45 30.24 5.58
CA LYS A 176 -19.29 29.06 5.35
C LYS A 176 -18.79 28.27 4.15
N GLY A 177 -18.49 26.97 4.32
CA GLY A 177 -18.00 26.10 3.28
C GLY A 177 -16.48 26.07 3.08
N ALA A 178 -15.69 26.89 3.81
CA ALA A 178 -14.24 26.76 3.81
C ALA A 178 -13.81 25.69 4.80
N TYR A 179 -13.17 24.65 4.33
CA TYR A 179 -12.68 23.55 5.16
C TYR A 179 -11.20 23.70 5.51
N PHE A 180 -10.43 24.42 4.71
CA PHE A 180 -8.99 24.65 4.88
C PHE A 180 -8.62 26.08 4.47
N ASP A 181 -7.87 26.75 5.30
CA ASP A 181 -7.10 27.91 4.87
C ASP A 181 -5.70 27.41 4.48
N THR A 182 -5.38 27.50 3.20
CA THR A 182 -4.11 27.06 2.63
C THR A 182 -2.92 27.83 3.26
N LYS A 183 -3.11 29.08 3.69
CA LYS A 183 -2.08 29.87 4.37
C LYS A 183 -1.82 29.42 5.80
N ALA A 184 -2.82 28.84 6.48
CA ALA A 184 -2.64 28.28 7.81
C ALA A 184 -1.96 26.90 7.78
N TYR A 185 -1.90 26.27 6.61
CA TYR A 185 -1.27 24.96 6.42
C TYR A 185 0.19 25.04 5.97
N MET A 186 0.59 26.14 5.36
CA MET A 186 1.98 26.43 4.96
C MET A 186 2.71 27.22 6.03
#